data_1ddbf9f62e09ab078e3f98bad1af365d
#
_entry.id   1ddbf9f62e09ab078e3f98bad1af365d
#
_cell.length_a   1.000
_cell.length_b   1.000
_cell.length_c   1.000
_cell.angle_alpha   90.00
_cell.angle_beta   90.00
_cell.angle_gamma   90.00
#
_symmetry.space_group_name_H-M   'P 1'
#
loop_
_entity.id
_entity.type
_entity.pdbx_description
1 polymer ?
#
loop_
_entity_poly.entity_id
_entity_poly.type
_entity_poly.pdbx_seq_one_letter_code
_entity_poly.pdbx_strand_id
1 'polypeptide(L)'
;MRILTAILATLTSLTLSLGIAQAVSAPAQPSVAVIALQPLWQADRLDPIQPIRYRHGDVSWLPSLAKQTGWPDQAIPQLAQIVLRESGGCPNRKGGDIVDKNCNITGVSEWNHRSDTGLLQINGVNYDPSRNKWAAVCRELNICTQTPLLDPITNLKAGLVLYNLSGFEAWNPCNWRDC
;
A
#
# COMPACT_ATOMS: atom_id res chain seq x y z
N MET A 1 50.67 17.99 14.22
CA MET A 1 51.78 18.81 13.69
C MET A 1 52.18 18.23 12.35
N ARG A 2 51.78 18.88 11.30
CA ARG A 2 52.45 19.17 10.01
C ARG A 2 51.44 19.63 9.01
N ILE A 3 51.56 20.88 8.72
CA ILE A 3 51.00 21.76 7.73
C ILE A 3 51.77 21.55 6.42
N LEU A 4 51.11 21.62 5.26
CA LEU A 4 51.68 22.02 3.96
C LEU A 4 50.50 22.27 3.02
N THR A 5 50.10 23.49 2.85
CA THR A 5 50.58 24.58 1.97
C THR A 5 50.27 24.39 0.46
N ALA A 6 49.47 25.27 0.02
CA ALA A 6 48.93 25.61 -1.29
C ALA A 6 49.94 25.71 -2.44
N ILE A 7 49.47 25.58 -3.67
CA ILE A 7 49.97 26.31 -4.83
C ILE A 7 48.80 26.66 -5.77
N LEU A 8 48.62 27.93 -5.96
CA LEU A 8 47.76 28.63 -6.88
C LEU A 8 48.48 28.70 -8.26
N ALA A 9 47.80 28.35 -9.33
CA ALA A 9 48.28 28.66 -10.69
C ALA A 9 47.15 29.26 -11.48
N THR A 10 47.23 30.54 -11.66
CA THR A 10 46.41 31.37 -12.56
C THR A 10 46.98 31.31 -13.97
N LEU A 11 46.17 30.88 -14.93
CA LEU A 11 46.42 31.00 -16.36
C LEU A 11 45.36 31.92 -16.98
N THR A 12 45.79 33.13 -17.31
CA THR A 12 45.07 34.10 -18.10
C THR A 12 45.19 33.75 -19.58
N SER A 13 44.08 33.42 -20.21
CA SER A 13 43.99 33.27 -21.68
C SER A 13 43.26 34.47 -22.27
N LEU A 14 44.00 35.20 -23.04
CA LEU A 14 43.51 36.27 -23.89
C LEU A 14 42.86 35.65 -25.13
N THR A 15 41.57 35.84 -25.37
CA THR A 15 40.94 35.48 -26.65
C THR A 15 40.48 36.72 -27.39
N LEU A 16 41.06 36.87 -28.58
CA LEU A 16 40.69 37.86 -29.58
C LEU A 16 39.25 37.63 -30.04
N SER A 17 38.41 38.64 -29.94
CA SER A 17 37.05 38.64 -30.47
C SER A 17 37.06 39.13 -31.92
N LEU A 18 36.84 38.22 -32.88
CA LEU A 18 36.44 38.58 -34.25
C LEU A 18 34.93 38.85 -34.24
N GLY A 19 34.58 40.10 -34.57
CA GLY A 19 33.19 40.50 -34.74
C GLY A 19 32.60 39.87 -36.00
N ILE A 20 31.56 39.10 -35.83
CA ILE A 20 30.68 38.62 -36.89
C ILE A 20 29.39 39.41 -36.76
N ALA A 21 29.06 40.19 -37.79
CA ALA A 21 27.80 40.91 -37.92
C ALA A 21 26.65 39.87 -37.97
N GLN A 22 25.83 39.84 -36.94
CA GLN A 22 24.63 39.06 -36.95
C GLN A 22 23.50 39.84 -37.64
N ALA A 23 22.92 39.22 -38.66
CA ALA A 23 21.68 39.69 -39.27
C ALA A 23 20.56 39.62 -38.23
N VAL A 24 19.92 40.77 -37.97
CA VAL A 24 18.77 40.87 -37.07
C VAL A 24 17.58 40.19 -37.77
N SER A 25 17.28 38.97 -37.36
CA SER A 25 16.02 38.28 -37.75
C SER A 25 14.86 38.96 -37.03
N ALA A 26 13.84 39.33 -37.77
CA ALA A 26 12.60 39.90 -37.22
C ALA A 26 11.99 38.92 -36.19
N PRO A 27 11.42 39.41 -35.07
CA PRO A 27 10.81 38.57 -34.07
C PRO A 27 9.61 37.82 -34.66
N ALA A 28 9.63 36.50 -34.57
CA ALA A 28 8.49 35.68 -34.91
C ALA A 28 7.32 36.05 -33.98
N GLN A 29 6.17 36.38 -34.58
CA GLN A 29 4.95 36.60 -33.80
C GLN A 29 4.61 35.35 -33.02
N PRO A 30 4.25 35.47 -31.73
CA PRO A 30 3.79 34.31 -30.97
C PRO A 30 2.48 33.80 -31.59
N SER A 31 2.48 32.58 -32.10
CA SER A 31 1.26 31.89 -32.48
C SER A 31 0.44 31.68 -31.21
N VAL A 32 -0.70 32.37 -31.11
CA VAL A 32 -1.66 32.13 -30.05
C VAL A 32 -2.22 30.71 -30.28
N ALA A 33 -1.69 29.75 -29.55
CA ALA A 33 -2.31 28.42 -29.49
C ALA A 33 -3.71 28.61 -28.90
N VAL A 34 -4.73 28.44 -29.74
CA VAL A 34 -6.12 28.33 -29.28
C VAL A 34 -6.18 27.01 -28.49
N ILE A 35 -6.03 27.12 -27.19
CA ILE A 35 -6.32 26.00 -26.27
C ILE A 35 -7.84 25.78 -26.42
N ALA A 36 -8.23 24.76 -27.18
CA ALA A 36 -9.60 24.30 -27.21
C ALA A 36 -9.95 23.87 -25.78
N LEU A 37 -10.71 24.70 -25.08
CA LEU A 37 -11.30 24.36 -23.79
C LEU A 37 -12.18 23.13 -24.02
N GLN A 38 -11.69 21.95 -23.67
CA GLN A 38 -12.53 20.77 -23.64
C GLN A 38 -13.63 21.03 -22.61
N PRO A 39 -14.90 20.79 -22.97
CA PRO A 39 -15.99 21.05 -22.04
C PRO A 39 -15.82 20.19 -20.80
N LEU A 40 -15.89 20.82 -19.62
CA LEU A 40 -15.72 20.23 -18.28
C LEU A 40 -16.62 19.00 -18.00
N TRP A 41 -17.64 18.75 -18.84
CA TRP A 41 -18.48 17.57 -18.72
C TRP A 41 -17.89 16.28 -19.36
N GLN A 42 -16.72 16.38 -20.03
CA GLN A 42 -15.96 15.21 -20.53
C GLN A 42 -14.91 14.72 -19.53
N ALA A 43 -14.60 15.52 -18.49
CA ALA A 43 -13.86 15.01 -17.34
C ALA A 43 -14.84 14.21 -16.50
N ASP A 44 -14.53 12.94 -16.26
CA ASP A 44 -15.18 12.02 -15.32
C ASP A 44 -16.33 11.15 -15.87
N ARG A 45 -16.11 10.49 -17.00
CA ARG A 45 -16.56 9.09 -17.01
C ARG A 45 -15.56 8.34 -16.13
N LEU A 46 -15.78 8.38 -14.83
CA LEU A 46 -15.19 7.39 -13.94
C LEU A 46 -15.65 6.04 -14.51
N ASP A 47 -14.72 5.29 -15.08
CA ASP A 47 -15.02 3.91 -15.44
C ASP A 47 -15.66 3.26 -14.22
N PRO A 48 -16.81 2.59 -14.38
CA PRO A 48 -17.48 1.96 -13.25
C PRO A 48 -16.42 1.11 -12.55
N ILE A 49 -16.20 1.39 -11.24
CA ILE A 49 -15.20 0.68 -10.42
C ILE A 49 -15.51 -0.80 -10.59
N GLN A 50 -14.69 -1.49 -11.37
CA GLN A 50 -14.88 -2.92 -11.61
C GLN A 50 -14.74 -3.62 -10.25
N PRO A 51 -15.68 -4.50 -9.90
CA PRO A 51 -15.59 -5.23 -8.64
C PRO A 51 -14.27 -6.00 -8.59
N ILE A 52 -13.56 -5.90 -7.48
CA ILE A 52 -12.30 -6.60 -7.28
C ILE A 52 -12.56 -8.11 -7.38
N ARG A 53 -11.87 -8.77 -8.30
CA ARG A 53 -11.85 -10.23 -8.41
C ARG A 53 -10.69 -10.78 -7.60
N TYR A 54 -10.98 -11.28 -6.42
CA TYR A 54 -9.96 -11.90 -5.59
C TYR A 54 -9.51 -13.23 -6.17
N ARG A 55 -8.18 -13.44 -6.20
CA ARG A 55 -7.55 -14.69 -6.63
C ARG A 55 -6.46 -15.05 -5.63
N HIS A 56 -6.38 -16.33 -5.30
CA HIS A 56 -5.30 -16.83 -4.44
C HIS A 56 -3.93 -16.58 -5.10
N GLY A 57 -3.04 -15.95 -4.35
CA GLY A 57 -1.71 -15.53 -4.82
C GLY A 57 -1.65 -14.16 -5.48
N ASP A 58 -2.78 -13.45 -5.63
CA ASP A 58 -2.83 -12.11 -6.23
C ASP A 58 -3.24 -11.07 -5.18
N VAL A 59 -2.38 -10.06 -5.01
CA VAL A 59 -2.62 -8.88 -4.15
C VAL A 59 -2.40 -7.58 -4.91
N SER A 60 -2.46 -7.58 -6.24
CA SER A 60 -2.28 -6.39 -7.07
C SER A 60 -3.31 -5.29 -6.77
N TRP A 61 -4.47 -5.67 -6.28
CA TRP A 61 -5.57 -4.78 -5.85
C TRP A 61 -5.31 -4.11 -4.49
N LEU A 62 -4.41 -4.67 -3.66
CA LEU A 62 -4.22 -4.26 -2.27
C LEU A 62 -3.76 -2.81 -2.09
N PRO A 63 -2.81 -2.25 -2.87
CA PRO A 63 -2.35 -0.88 -2.66
C PRO A 63 -3.49 0.15 -2.69
N SER A 64 -4.42 0.02 -3.62
CA SER A 64 -5.57 0.92 -3.72
C SER A 64 -6.49 0.81 -2.50
N LEU A 65 -6.80 -0.42 -2.09
CA LEU A 65 -7.70 -0.68 -0.97
C LEU A 65 -7.06 -0.29 0.38
N ALA A 66 -5.75 -0.54 0.53
CA ALA A 66 -4.99 -0.16 1.71
C ALA A 66 -4.97 1.37 1.91
N LYS A 67 -4.72 2.13 0.85
CA LYS A 67 -4.79 3.61 0.89
C LYS A 67 -6.18 4.09 1.28
N GLN A 68 -7.22 3.52 0.70
CA GLN A 68 -8.60 3.84 1.03
C GLN A 68 -8.95 3.59 2.51
N THR A 69 -8.28 2.61 3.13
CA THR A 69 -8.48 2.26 4.55
C THR A 69 -7.53 2.98 5.50
N GLY A 70 -6.65 3.86 4.98
CA GLY A 70 -5.79 4.72 5.78
C GLY A 70 -4.40 4.14 6.09
N TRP A 71 -3.98 3.04 5.46
CA TRP A 71 -2.64 2.52 5.62
C TRP A 71 -1.60 3.48 5.07
N PRO A 72 -0.48 3.70 5.78
CA PRO A 72 0.60 4.55 5.30
C PRO A 72 1.31 3.90 4.09
N ASP A 73 1.63 4.72 3.07
CA ASP A 73 2.21 4.23 1.81
C ASP A 73 3.45 3.37 2.01
N GLN A 74 4.32 3.73 2.95
CA GLN A 74 5.54 2.99 3.26
C GLN A 74 5.28 1.60 3.87
N ALA A 75 4.10 1.35 4.45
CA ALA A 75 3.74 0.05 5.02
C ALA A 75 3.16 -0.92 3.99
N ILE A 76 2.65 -0.42 2.85
CA ILE A 76 1.92 -1.22 1.87
C ILE A 76 2.74 -2.38 1.29
N PRO A 77 4.04 -2.24 0.95
CA PRO A 77 4.82 -3.37 0.44
C PRO A 77 4.92 -4.54 1.42
N GLN A 78 5.14 -4.26 2.71
CA GLN A 78 5.19 -5.29 3.75
C GLN A 78 3.80 -5.86 4.05
N LEU A 79 2.77 -5.02 4.06
CA LEU A 79 1.38 -5.45 4.19
C LEU A 79 1.00 -6.46 3.10
N ALA A 80 1.43 -6.23 1.85
CA ALA A 80 1.16 -7.15 0.74
C ALA A 80 1.78 -8.54 0.97
N GLN A 81 3.00 -8.60 1.48
CA GLN A 81 3.67 -9.85 1.84
C GLN A 81 2.91 -10.59 2.97
N ILE A 82 2.44 -9.84 3.97
CA ILE A 82 1.66 -10.40 5.07
C ILE A 82 0.33 -10.96 4.54
N VAL A 83 -0.43 -10.20 3.75
CA VAL A 83 -1.70 -10.65 3.17
C VAL A 83 -1.51 -11.91 2.31
N LEU A 84 -0.44 -11.98 1.51
CA LEU A 84 -0.11 -13.18 0.75
C LEU A 84 0.16 -14.38 1.65
N ARG A 85 0.92 -14.21 2.72
CA ARG A 85 1.27 -15.27 3.66
C ARG A 85 0.06 -15.73 4.47
N GLU A 86 -0.73 -14.82 4.99
CA GLU A 86 -1.83 -15.11 5.92
C GLU A 86 -3.06 -15.71 5.20
N SER A 87 -3.46 -15.13 4.09
CA SER A 87 -4.69 -15.54 3.41
C SER A 87 -4.52 -15.92 1.93
N GLY A 88 -3.33 -15.68 1.36
CA GLY A 88 -3.14 -15.75 -0.09
C GLY A 88 -3.92 -14.68 -0.85
N GLY A 89 -4.33 -13.59 -0.21
CA GLY A 89 -5.16 -12.55 -0.81
C GLY A 89 -6.67 -12.87 -0.85
N CYS A 90 -7.13 -13.92 -0.16
CA CYS A 90 -8.53 -14.34 -0.13
C CYS A 90 -9.25 -13.75 1.11
N PRO A 91 -10.20 -12.79 0.95
CA PRO A 91 -10.79 -12.06 2.06
C PRO A 91 -11.75 -12.89 2.93
N ASN A 92 -12.44 -13.86 2.33
CA ASN A 92 -13.43 -14.70 3.01
C ASN A 92 -12.84 -15.88 3.79
N ARG A 93 -11.52 -15.94 3.90
CA ARG A 93 -10.80 -17.05 4.53
C ARG A 93 -10.83 -16.97 6.06
N LYS A 94 -11.08 -18.11 6.70
CA LYS A 94 -10.83 -18.35 8.13
C LYS A 94 -9.62 -19.25 8.29
N GLY A 95 -9.00 -19.22 9.46
CA GLY A 95 -7.84 -20.07 9.75
C GLY A 95 -8.14 -21.54 9.48
N GLY A 96 -7.26 -22.20 8.74
CA GLY A 96 -7.40 -23.57 8.31
C GLY A 96 -8.23 -23.78 7.05
N ASP A 97 -8.89 -22.77 6.48
CA ASP A 97 -9.61 -22.94 5.22
C ASP A 97 -8.64 -23.24 4.06
N ILE A 98 -8.97 -24.28 3.28
CA ILE A 98 -8.31 -24.60 2.02
C ILE A 98 -9.09 -23.89 0.91
N VAL A 99 -8.40 -23.15 0.06
CA VAL A 99 -9.03 -22.36 -1.00
C VAL A 99 -8.50 -22.75 -2.38
N ASP A 100 -9.35 -22.63 -3.38
CA ASP A 100 -8.94 -22.74 -4.79
C ASP A 100 -8.33 -21.42 -5.33
N LYS A 101 -7.94 -21.43 -6.60
CA LYS A 101 -7.37 -20.25 -7.28
C LYS A 101 -8.31 -19.03 -7.33
N ASN A 102 -9.61 -19.22 -7.18
CA ASN A 102 -10.63 -18.18 -7.19
C ASN A 102 -11.10 -17.77 -5.79
N CYS A 103 -10.35 -18.18 -4.75
CA CYS A 103 -10.69 -17.93 -3.35
C CYS A 103 -11.98 -18.63 -2.86
N ASN A 104 -12.47 -19.66 -3.56
CA ASN A 104 -13.56 -20.49 -3.06
C ASN A 104 -13.01 -21.44 -2.01
N ILE A 105 -13.74 -21.59 -0.89
CA ILE A 105 -13.38 -22.54 0.17
C ILE A 105 -13.73 -23.94 -0.33
N THR A 106 -12.72 -24.81 -0.41
CA THR A 106 -12.86 -26.19 -0.90
C THR A 106 -12.72 -27.24 0.22
N GLY A 107 -12.30 -26.82 1.40
CA GLY A 107 -12.12 -27.69 2.54
C GLY A 107 -11.58 -26.95 3.77
N VAL A 108 -11.33 -27.70 4.82
CA VAL A 108 -10.74 -27.22 6.06
C VAL A 108 -9.64 -28.18 6.47
N SER A 109 -8.46 -27.65 6.82
CA SER A 109 -7.35 -28.46 7.30
C SER A 109 -7.60 -28.95 8.74
N GLU A 110 -6.91 -30.03 9.14
CA GLU A 110 -6.94 -30.51 10.52
C GLU A 110 -6.41 -29.47 11.51
N TRP A 111 -5.42 -28.69 11.10
CA TRP A 111 -4.85 -27.56 11.86
C TRP A 111 -5.66 -26.30 11.59
N ASN A 112 -6.80 -26.16 12.25
CA ASN A 112 -7.66 -25.01 12.00
C ASN A 112 -7.71 -24.09 13.22
N HIS A 113 -7.32 -22.85 12.99
CA HIS A 113 -7.49 -21.74 13.93
C HIS A 113 -8.70 -20.90 13.50
N ARG A 114 -9.91 -21.47 13.59
CA ARG A 114 -11.17 -20.89 13.07
C ARG A 114 -11.47 -19.47 13.54
N SER A 115 -10.77 -18.97 14.55
CA SER A 115 -10.87 -17.59 15.03
C SER A 115 -10.02 -16.59 14.25
N ASP A 116 -9.07 -17.07 13.42
CA ASP A 116 -8.29 -16.21 12.55
C ASP A 116 -9.12 -15.88 11.31
N THR A 117 -9.16 -14.63 10.90
CA THR A 117 -10.21 -14.19 9.97
C THR A 117 -9.71 -13.18 8.94
N GLY A 118 -10.09 -13.43 7.69
CA GLY A 118 -9.97 -12.51 6.58
C GLY A 118 -8.55 -12.37 6.03
N LEU A 119 -8.29 -11.28 5.34
CA LEU A 119 -7.04 -11.00 4.64
C LEU A 119 -5.81 -11.12 5.54
N LEU A 120 -5.89 -10.59 6.74
CA LEU A 120 -4.80 -10.49 7.71
C LEU A 120 -4.89 -11.54 8.80
N GLN A 121 -5.80 -12.50 8.68
CA GLN A 121 -6.03 -13.57 9.66
C GLN A 121 -6.09 -13.02 11.10
N ILE A 122 -6.91 -11.97 11.29
CA ILE A 122 -7.08 -11.33 12.60
C ILE A 122 -7.59 -12.35 13.60
N ASN A 123 -6.78 -12.63 14.63
CA ASN A 123 -7.11 -13.62 15.66
C ASN A 123 -8.22 -13.13 16.60
N GLY A 124 -9.03 -14.08 17.11
CA GLY A 124 -10.15 -13.83 18.00
C GLY A 124 -9.83 -13.02 19.25
N VAL A 125 -8.61 -13.11 19.79
CA VAL A 125 -8.18 -12.30 20.94
C VAL A 125 -8.17 -10.80 20.67
N ASN A 126 -8.18 -10.39 19.40
CA ASN A 126 -8.17 -8.99 19.01
C ASN A 126 -9.56 -8.40 18.80
N TYR A 127 -10.60 -9.22 18.57
CA TYR A 127 -11.96 -8.75 18.32
C TYR A 127 -13.02 -9.30 19.26
N ASP A 128 -12.80 -10.47 19.90
CA ASP A 128 -13.80 -11.10 20.77
C ASP A 128 -13.54 -10.80 22.26
N PRO A 129 -14.37 -9.97 22.90
CA PRO A 129 -14.18 -9.58 24.30
C PRO A 129 -14.34 -10.77 25.28
N SER A 130 -14.99 -11.88 24.87
CA SER A 130 -15.06 -13.09 25.68
C SER A 130 -13.72 -13.81 25.78
N ARG A 131 -12.87 -13.66 24.77
CA ARG A 131 -11.50 -14.20 24.73
C ARG A 131 -10.48 -13.25 25.36
N ASN A 132 -10.67 -11.96 25.16
CA ASN A 132 -9.80 -10.93 25.70
C ASN A 132 -10.60 -9.65 25.93
N LYS A 133 -10.80 -9.30 27.20
CA LYS A 133 -11.49 -8.06 27.58
C LYS A 133 -10.88 -6.77 27.00
N TRP A 134 -9.64 -6.85 26.53
CA TRP A 134 -8.89 -5.76 25.92
C TRP A 134 -8.85 -5.88 24.38
N ALA A 135 -9.73 -6.67 23.78
CA ALA A 135 -9.81 -6.88 22.34
C ALA A 135 -9.81 -5.54 21.59
N ALA A 136 -8.66 -5.17 21.01
CA ALA A 136 -8.41 -3.83 20.48
C ALA A 136 -9.34 -3.48 19.33
N VAL A 137 -9.60 -4.40 18.41
CA VAL A 137 -10.50 -4.20 17.26
C VAL A 137 -11.94 -3.95 17.72
N CYS A 138 -12.39 -4.70 18.74
CA CYS A 138 -13.72 -4.47 19.30
C CYS A 138 -13.83 -3.06 19.95
N ARG A 139 -12.80 -2.65 20.69
CA ARG A 139 -12.80 -1.38 21.39
C ARG A 139 -12.72 -0.17 20.46
N GLU A 140 -11.87 -0.25 19.43
CA GLU A 140 -11.59 0.89 18.55
C GLU A 140 -12.62 1.01 17.40
N LEU A 141 -13.15 -0.12 16.91
CA LEU A 141 -14.03 -0.15 15.74
C LEU A 141 -15.44 -0.66 16.03
N ASN A 142 -15.73 -1.06 17.28
CA ASN A 142 -16.98 -1.73 17.66
C ASN A 142 -17.25 -3.02 16.85
N ILE A 143 -16.17 -3.70 16.41
CA ILE A 143 -16.23 -4.98 15.70
C ILE A 143 -15.85 -6.07 16.69
N CYS A 144 -16.87 -6.65 17.34
CA CYS A 144 -16.71 -7.60 18.44
C CYS A 144 -16.99 -9.04 18.05
N THR A 145 -17.20 -9.31 16.76
CA THR A 145 -17.49 -10.64 16.20
C THR A 145 -16.71 -10.90 14.92
N GLN A 146 -16.64 -12.15 14.53
CA GLN A 146 -15.85 -12.61 13.39
C GLN A 146 -16.39 -12.16 12.03
N THR A 147 -17.70 -12.21 11.83
CA THR A 147 -18.33 -12.07 10.51
C THR A 147 -17.97 -10.77 9.78
N PRO A 148 -17.96 -9.59 10.40
CA PRO A 148 -17.58 -8.35 9.73
C PRO A 148 -16.13 -8.37 9.19
N LEU A 149 -15.24 -9.16 9.81
CA LEU A 149 -13.84 -9.26 9.42
C LEU A 149 -13.60 -10.09 8.14
N LEU A 150 -14.64 -10.70 7.59
CA LEU A 150 -14.58 -11.34 6.25
C LEU A 150 -14.72 -10.32 5.12
N ASP A 151 -15.18 -9.10 5.42
CA ASP A 151 -15.14 -7.98 4.47
C ASP A 151 -13.72 -7.41 4.38
N PRO A 152 -13.16 -7.26 3.17
CA PRO A 152 -11.77 -6.86 3.00
C PRO A 152 -11.44 -5.46 3.53
N ILE A 153 -12.36 -4.51 3.38
CA ILE A 153 -12.17 -3.12 3.88
C ILE A 153 -12.17 -3.14 5.41
N THR A 154 -13.12 -3.84 6.00
CA THR A 154 -13.24 -3.99 7.45
C THR A 154 -12.03 -4.71 8.03
N ASN A 155 -11.52 -5.74 7.36
CA ASN A 155 -10.33 -6.46 7.78
C ASN A 155 -9.07 -5.60 7.74
N LEU A 156 -8.88 -4.82 6.68
CA LEU A 156 -7.76 -3.89 6.57
C LEU A 156 -7.82 -2.78 7.63
N LYS A 157 -9.01 -2.25 7.95
CA LYS A 157 -9.17 -1.28 9.05
C LYS A 157 -8.84 -1.92 10.40
N ALA A 158 -9.28 -3.15 10.65
CA ALA A 158 -8.94 -3.88 11.86
C ALA A 158 -7.44 -4.14 11.97
N GLY A 159 -6.80 -4.50 10.86
CA GLY A 159 -5.35 -4.63 10.78
C GLY A 159 -4.62 -3.33 11.06
N LEU A 160 -5.13 -2.20 10.57
CA LEU A 160 -4.56 -0.88 10.84
C LEU A 160 -4.59 -0.52 12.34
N VAL A 161 -5.65 -0.90 13.06
CA VAL A 161 -5.69 -0.76 14.53
C VAL A 161 -4.53 -1.50 15.18
N LEU A 162 -4.29 -2.75 14.80
CA LEU A 162 -3.18 -3.54 15.36
C LEU A 162 -1.81 -2.98 14.96
N TYR A 163 -1.67 -2.55 13.71
CA TYR A 163 -0.46 -1.90 13.22
C TYR A 163 -0.14 -0.61 14.00
N ASN A 164 -1.13 0.20 14.30
CA ASN A 164 -0.94 1.43 15.08
C ASN A 164 -0.52 1.16 16.53
N LEU A 165 -0.83 -0.01 17.08
CA LEU A 165 -0.44 -0.42 18.41
C LEU A 165 1.00 -0.96 18.47
N SER A 166 1.43 -1.75 17.48
CA SER A 166 2.69 -2.49 17.55
C SER A 166 3.40 -2.69 16.21
N GLY A 167 3.07 -1.89 15.18
CA GLY A 167 3.62 -2.10 13.85
C GLY A 167 3.19 -3.47 13.30
N PHE A 168 4.12 -4.17 12.66
CA PHE A 168 3.87 -5.49 12.11
C PHE A 168 4.14 -6.65 13.08
N GLU A 169 4.39 -6.37 14.36
CA GLU A 169 4.68 -7.40 15.37
C GLU A 169 3.54 -8.42 15.55
N ALA A 170 2.27 -7.98 15.37
CA ALA A 170 1.12 -8.89 15.41
C ALA A 170 1.21 -10.05 14.40
N TRP A 171 1.96 -9.86 13.32
CA TRP A 171 2.16 -10.84 12.24
C TRP A 171 3.59 -11.37 12.17
N ASN A 172 4.41 -11.11 13.19
CA ASN A 172 5.77 -11.64 13.27
C ASN A 172 5.72 -13.14 13.59
N PRO A 173 6.15 -14.04 12.69
CA PRO A 173 6.09 -15.46 12.94
C PRO A 173 6.97 -15.89 14.13
N CYS A 174 8.00 -15.13 14.45
CA CYS A 174 8.89 -15.41 15.57
C CYS A 174 8.24 -15.21 16.94
N ASN A 175 7.11 -14.48 17.03
CA ASN A 175 6.35 -14.34 18.27
C ASN A 175 5.65 -15.64 18.69
N TRP A 176 5.52 -16.62 17.77
CA TRP A 176 4.77 -17.86 17.98
C TRP A 176 5.60 -19.13 17.73
N ARG A 177 6.83 -18.98 17.26
CA ARG A 177 7.76 -20.09 16.95
C ARG A 177 9.17 -19.65 17.30
N ASP A 178 9.97 -20.60 17.77
CA ASP A 178 11.40 -20.40 17.92
C ASP A 178 12.01 -20.13 16.53
N CYS A 179 12.43 -18.90 16.28
CA CYS A 179 13.20 -18.52 15.12
C CYS A 179 14.69 -18.51 15.52
#